data_ccd649e457e205eecdee4cc23301e0e4
#
_entry.id   ccd649e457e205eecdee4cc23301e0e4
#
_cell.length_a   1.000
_cell.length_b   1.000
_cell.length_c   1.000
_cell.angle_alpha   90.00
_cell.angle_beta   90.00
_cell.angle_gamma   90.00
#
_symmetry.space_group_name_H-M   'P 1'
#
loop_
_entity.id
_entity.type
_entity.pdbx_description
1 polymer ?
#
loop_
_entity_poly.entity_id
_entity_poly.type
_entity_poly.pdbx_seq_one_letter_code
_entity_poly.pdbx_strand_id
1 'polypeptide(L)'
;MKQIIIILSILMLTSVAHADNKVSGEKVFKRCVACHSFTKTKIGPPLGNIFDKKAGSVNGFKYSKAMKNSDIVWNDCSLDSFLKKPRKYIKGTKMRFIGLKKKSHRNALIKYLKENQIK
;
A
#
# COMPACT_ATOMS: atom_id res chain seq x y z
N MET A 1 -7.09 69.72 -20.78
CA MET A 1 -7.72 68.37 -20.73
C MET A 1 -6.68 67.39 -20.17
N LYS A 2 -6.89 66.98 -18.94
CA LYS A 2 -5.98 66.01 -18.27
C LYS A 2 -6.46 64.59 -18.60
N GLN A 3 -5.68 63.86 -19.34
CA GLN A 3 -5.95 62.45 -19.62
C GLN A 3 -5.49 61.63 -18.39
N ILE A 4 -6.45 60.97 -17.73
CA ILE A 4 -6.20 60.03 -16.62
C ILE A 4 -5.93 58.70 -17.27
N ILE A 5 -4.65 58.29 -17.25
CA ILE A 5 -4.26 56.93 -17.65
C ILE A 5 -4.53 56.02 -16.46
N ILE A 6 -5.59 55.23 -16.54
CA ILE A 6 -5.87 54.16 -15.59
C ILE A 6 -5.01 52.97 -15.98
N ILE A 7 -3.93 52.78 -15.24
CA ILE A 7 -3.11 51.56 -15.35
C ILE A 7 -3.84 50.44 -14.63
N LEU A 8 -4.50 49.57 -15.41
CA LEU A 8 -5.15 48.39 -14.91
C LEU A 8 -4.06 47.34 -14.61
N SER A 9 -3.62 47.27 -13.36
CA SER A 9 -2.69 46.23 -12.92
C SER A 9 -3.43 44.90 -12.90
N ILE A 10 -3.23 44.08 -13.91
CA ILE A 10 -3.69 42.70 -13.95
C ILE A 10 -2.79 41.91 -13.02
N LEU A 11 -3.30 41.61 -11.82
CA LEU A 11 -2.66 40.74 -10.86
C LEU A 11 -2.79 39.31 -11.37
N MET A 12 -1.78 38.82 -12.09
CA MET A 12 -1.69 37.42 -12.47
C MET A 12 -1.49 36.59 -11.20
N LEU A 13 -2.60 36.00 -10.69
CA LEU A 13 -2.52 34.93 -9.72
C LEU A 13 -1.91 33.71 -10.43
N THR A 14 -0.62 33.52 -10.30
CA THR A 14 0.02 32.25 -10.66
C THR A 14 -0.40 31.21 -9.62
N SER A 15 -1.38 30.39 -9.97
CA SER A 15 -1.68 29.18 -9.21
C SER A 15 -0.46 28.27 -9.27
N VAL A 16 0.32 28.23 -8.20
CA VAL A 16 1.34 27.21 -8.02
C VAL A 16 0.61 25.90 -7.80
N ALA A 17 0.45 25.13 -8.86
CA ALA A 17 0.01 23.75 -8.75
C ALA A 17 1.07 23.02 -7.93
N HIS A 18 0.77 22.77 -6.66
CA HIS A 18 1.55 21.84 -5.87
C HIS A 18 1.36 20.48 -6.54
N ALA A 19 2.41 20.02 -7.21
CA ALA A 19 2.50 18.62 -7.62
C ALA A 19 2.41 17.80 -6.32
N ASP A 20 1.25 17.20 -6.07
CA ASP A 20 1.02 16.31 -4.95
C ASP A 20 1.94 15.11 -5.19
N ASN A 21 3.05 15.07 -4.49
CA ASN A 21 4.06 14.01 -4.61
C ASN A 21 3.54 12.74 -3.93
N LYS A 22 2.31 12.39 -4.28
CA LYS A 22 1.58 11.26 -3.75
C LYS A 22 2.21 9.98 -4.25
N VAL A 23 2.75 9.20 -3.33
CA VAL A 23 3.36 7.92 -3.65
C VAL A 23 2.30 6.99 -4.26
N SER A 24 2.59 6.47 -5.45
CA SER A 24 1.74 5.47 -6.10
C SER A 24 1.85 4.12 -5.41
N GLY A 25 0.70 3.50 -5.12
CA GLY A 25 0.65 2.14 -4.56
C GLY A 25 1.27 1.11 -5.49
N GLU A 26 1.11 1.25 -6.78
CA GLU A 26 1.76 0.41 -7.80
C GLU A 26 3.30 0.49 -7.68
N LYS A 27 3.83 1.69 -7.51
CA LYS A 27 5.28 1.89 -7.33
C LYS A 27 5.79 1.23 -6.06
N VAL A 28 5.03 1.31 -4.96
CA VAL A 28 5.37 0.63 -3.71
C VAL A 28 5.29 -0.89 -3.88
N PHE A 29 4.28 -1.40 -4.60
CA PHE A 29 4.08 -2.82 -4.87
C PHE A 29 5.25 -3.47 -5.64
N LYS A 30 6.05 -2.70 -6.37
CA LYS A 30 7.28 -3.21 -7.01
C LYS A 30 8.25 -3.86 -6.01
N ARG A 31 8.17 -3.51 -4.75
CA ARG A 31 8.97 -4.14 -3.67
C ARG A 31 8.41 -5.51 -3.24
N CYS A 32 7.25 -5.89 -3.73
CA CYS A 32 6.55 -7.11 -3.36
C CYS A 32 6.59 -8.19 -4.46
N VAL A 33 6.79 -7.76 -5.72
CA VAL A 33 6.64 -8.64 -6.90
C VAL A 33 7.69 -9.74 -7.02
N ALA A 34 8.83 -9.62 -6.35
CA ALA A 34 9.82 -10.69 -6.30
C ALA A 34 9.25 -11.95 -5.59
N CYS A 35 8.37 -11.75 -4.61
CA CYS A 35 7.81 -12.82 -3.80
C CYS A 35 6.30 -13.03 -3.99
N HIS A 36 5.58 -12.03 -4.49
CA HIS A 36 4.11 -12.09 -4.62
C HIS A 36 3.61 -11.79 -6.02
N SER A 37 2.48 -12.39 -6.33
CA SER A 37 1.61 -12.09 -7.46
C SER A 37 0.18 -11.95 -6.96
N PHE A 38 -0.72 -11.39 -7.74
CA PHE A 38 -2.14 -11.41 -7.40
C PHE A 38 -2.79 -12.76 -7.63
N THR A 39 -2.30 -13.53 -8.60
CA THR A 39 -2.95 -14.76 -9.05
C THR A 39 -2.15 -16.03 -8.77
N LYS A 40 -0.84 -15.95 -8.67
CA LYS A 40 0.05 -17.11 -8.61
C LYS A 40 0.80 -17.19 -7.30
N THR A 41 0.96 -18.41 -6.80
CA THR A 41 1.90 -18.69 -5.71
C THR A 41 3.32 -18.55 -6.25
N LYS A 42 4.12 -17.80 -5.51
CA LYS A 42 5.56 -17.64 -5.72
C LYS A 42 6.29 -18.02 -4.41
N ILE A 43 7.28 -17.24 -4.01
CA ILE A 43 7.90 -17.38 -2.68
C ILE A 43 6.86 -17.10 -1.59
N GLY A 44 5.99 -16.11 -1.82
CA GLY A 44 4.84 -15.81 -1.00
C GLY A 44 3.51 -16.28 -1.63
N PRO A 45 2.41 -16.22 -0.87
CA PRO A 45 1.09 -16.54 -1.37
C PRO A 45 0.59 -15.47 -2.35
N PRO A 46 -0.39 -15.82 -3.22
CA PRO A 46 -1.07 -14.83 -4.03
C PRO A 46 -1.83 -13.83 -3.17
N LEU A 47 -1.88 -12.57 -3.59
CA LEU A 47 -2.49 -11.46 -2.84
C LEU A 47 -3.84 -11.01 -3.38
N GLY A 48 -4.34 -11.66 -4.43
CA GLY A 48 -5.56 -11.22 -5.14
C GLY A 48 -6.88 -11.49 -4.41
N ASN A 49 -6.86 -12.19 -3.29
CA ASN A 49 -8.06 -12.49 -2.51
C ASN A 49 -7.75 -12.63 -1.02
N ILE A 50 -7.16 -11.58 -0.45
CA ILE A 50 -6.73 -11.62 0.97
C ILE A 50 -7.64 -10.82 1.90
N PHE A 51 -8.32 -9.78 1.42
CA PHE A 51 -9.16 -8.95 2.29
C PHE A 51 -10.31 -9.75 2.88
N ASP A 52 -10.56 -9.50 4.17
CA ASP A 52 -11.57 -10.18 4.98
C ASP A 52 -11.32 -11.69 5.15
N LYS A 53 -10.14 -12.16 4.78
CA LYS A 53 -9.71 -13.55 4.98
C LYS A 53 -8.78 -13.67 6.18
N LYS A 54 -8.83 -14.82 6.82
CA LYS A 54 -7.91 -15.17 7.89
C LYS A 54 -6.48 -15.28 7.34
N ALA A 55 -5.52 -14.75 8.07
CA ALA A 55 -4.11 -14.93 7.74
C ALA A 55 -3.75 -16.43 7.72
N GLY A 56 -2.94 -16.82 6.75
CA GLY A 56 -2.54 -18.21 6.61
C GLY A 56 -3.60 -19.13 5.98
N SER A 57 -4.61 -18.57 5.30
CA SER A 57 -5.76 -19.35 4.81
C SER A 57 -5.77 -19.63 3.30
N VAL A 58 -4.83 -19.11 2.52
CA VAL A 58 -4.77 -19.42 1.08
C VAL A 58 -4.45 -20.90 0.88
N ASN A 59 -5.33 -21.60 0.17
CA ASN A 59 -5.14 -23.02 -0.13
C ASN A 59 -3.86 -23.31 -0.91
N GLY A 60 -3.15 -24.36 -0.52
CA GLY A 60 -1.94 -24.83 -1.21
C GLY A 60 -0.67 -24.08 -0.88
N PHE A 61 -0.72 -22.98 -0.12
CA PHE A 61 0.49 -22.30 0.32
C PHE A 61 0.95 -22.80 1.69
N LYS A 62 2.25 -23.04 1.82
CA LYS A 62 2.87 -23.54 3.06
C LYS A 62 3.28 -22.39 3.98
N TYR A 63 2.37 -21.97 4.82
CA TYR A 63 2.61 -20.92 5.82
C TYR A 63 3.48 -21.38 6.99
N SER A 64 4.06 -20.41 7.73
CA SER A 64 4.59 -20.65 9.06
C SER A 64 3.47 -21.03 10.04
N LYS A 65 3.82 -21.75 11.10
CA LYS A 65 2.88 -22.00 12.21
C LYS A 65 2.38 -20.69 12.82
N ALA A 66 3.27 -19.70 12.97
CA ALA A 66 2.94 -18.39 13.50
C ALA A 66 1.85 -17.68 12.67
N MET A 67 1.95 -17.72 11.36
CA MET A 67 0.94 -17.12 10.47
C MET A 67 -0.39 -17.85 10.60
N LYS A 68 -0.39 -19.18 10.54
CA LYS A 68 -1.61 -20.00 10.68
C LYS A 68 -2.34 -19.79 12.01
N ASN A 69 -1.59 -19.64 13.10
CA ASN A 69 -2.10 -19.53 14.45
C ASN A 69 -2.34 -18.09 14.91
N SER A 70 -2.13 -17.11 14.04
CA SER A 70 -2.22 -15.69 14.41
C SER A 70 -3.63 -15.19 14.69
N ASP A 71 -4.65 -15.86 14.18
CA ASP A 71 -6.07 -15.45 14.23
C ASP A 71 -6.36 -14.06 13.66
N ILE A 72 -5.43 -13.53 12.88
CA ILE A 72 -5.55 -12.25 12.23
C ILE A 72 -6.45 -12.38 11.00
N VAL A 73 -7.36 -11.43 10.83
CA VAL A 73 -8.12 -11.22 9.60
C VAL A 73 -7.52 -10.01 8.88
N TRP A 74 -7.23 -10.16 7.60
CA TRP A 74 -6.66 -9.07 6.82
C TRP A 74 -7.67 -7.98 6.51
N ASN A 75 -7.40 -6.80 7.01
CA ASN A 75 -8.12 -5.56 6.75
C ASN A 75 -7.12 -4.39 6.70
N ASP A 76 -7.59 -3.19 6.53
CA ASP A 76 -6.70 -2.02 6.45
C ASP A 76 -5.81 -1.88 7.69
N CYS A 77 -6.38 -2.10 8.87
CA CYS A 77 -5.69 -1.96 10.15
C CYS A 77 -4.61 -3.03 10.35
N SER A 78 -4.96 -4.30 10.15
CA SER A 78 -4.04 -5.41 10.33
C SER A 78 -2.94 -5.42 9.28
N LEU A 79 -3.27 -5.07 8.03
CA LEU A 79 -2.28 -4.89 6.97
C LEU A 79 -1.33 -3.73 7.26
N ASP A 80 -1.81 -2.61 7.76
CA ASP A 80 -0.96 -1.48 8.14
C ASP A 80 0.07 -1.90 9.20
N SER A 81 -0.38 -2.57 10.25
CA SER A 81 0.48 -3.05 11.33
C SER A 81 1.48 -4.10 10.84
N PHE A 82 1.04 -5.05 10.04
CA PHE A 82 1.89 -6.09 9.48
C PHE A 82 2.95 -5.53 8.53
N LEU A 83 2.54 -4.68 7.59
CA LEU A 83 3.43 -4.07 6.61
C LEU A 83 4.45 -3.12 7.23
N LYS A 84 4.14 -2.54 8.38
CA LYS A 84 5.09 -1.69 9.11
C LYS A 84 6.30 -2.47 9.60
N LYS A 85 6.08 -3.62 10.22
CA LYS A 85 7.12 -4.55 10.72
C LYS A 85 6.59 -5.98 10.76
N PRO A 86 6.65 -6.72 9.64
CA PRO A 86 6.06 -8.06 9.57
C PRO A 86 6.52 -9.01 10.68
N ARG A 87 7.82 -9.07 10.93
CA ARG A 87 8.40 -9.98 11.93
C ARG A 87 8.10 -9.62 13.38
N LYS A 88 7.75 -8.34 13.64
CA LYS A 88 7.31 -7.89 14.95
C LYS A 88 5.84 -8.19 15.17
N TYR A 89 5.00 -7.98 14.14
CA TYR A 89 3.58 -8.17 14.22
C TYR A 89 3.18 -9.64 14.28
N ILE A 90 3.81 -10.47 13.45
CA ILE A 90 3.68 -11.93 13.49
C ILE A 90 5.07 -12.55 13.71
N LYS A 91 5.42 -12.74 14.98
CA LYS A 91 6.68 -13.38 15.37
C LYS A 91 6.74 -14.80 14.82
N GLY A 92 7.74 -15.10 14.00
CA GLY A 92 7.89 -16.39 13.36
C GLY A 92 7.34 -16.48 11.94
N THR A 93 6.86 -15.38 11.37
CA THR A 93 6.49 -15.34 9.95
C THR A 93 7.67 -15.68 9.05
N LYS A 94 7.42 -16.42 7.97
CA LYS A 94 8.42 -16.72 6.94
C LYS A 94 8.70 -15.52 6.02
N MET A 95 7.85 -14.51 6.01
CA MET A 95 8.02 -13.33 5.17
C MET A 95 9.23 -12.53 5.59
N ARG A 96 10.23 -12.46 4.70
CA ARG A 96 11.51 -11.78 4.94
C ARG A 96 11.50 -10.35 4.42
N PHE A 97 10.52 -9.59 4.79
CA PHE A 97 10.39 -8.20 4.41
C PHE A 97 10.64 -7.30 5.62
N ILE A 98 11.52 -6.30 5.45
CA ILE A 98 11.88 -5.40 6.56
C ILE A 98 10.74 -4.52 7.03
N GLY A 99 9.81 -4.24 6.14
CA GLY A 99 8.66 -3.37 6.41
C GLY A 99 8.72 -2.01 5.72
N LEU A 100 7.59 -1.35 5.72
CA LEU A 100 7.38 0.00 5.19
C LEU A 100 7.23 0.98 6.35
N LYS A 101 8.27 1.77 6.64
CA LYS A 101 8.24 2.74 7.75
C LYS A 101 7.24 3.87 7.53
N LYS A 102 7.17 4.40 6.30
CA LYS A 102 6.32 5.54 5.96
C LYS A 102 4.86 5.13 5.87
N LYS A 103 4.00 5.77 6.66
CA LYS A 103 2.55 5.53 6.65
C LYS A 103 1.94 5.81 5.27
N SER A 104 2.40 6.84 4.58
CA SER A 104 1.94 7.18 3.23
C SER A 104 2.18 6.03 2.23
N HIS A 105 3.31 5.33 2.34
CA HIS A 105 3.61 4.16 1.50
C HIS A 105 2.68 2.99 1.83
N ARG A 106 2.43 2.72 3.10
CA ARG A 106 1.50 1.65 3.51
C ARG A 106 0.08 1.93 3.06
N ASN A 107 -0.40 3.16 3.24
CA ASN A 107 -1.73 3.57 2.78
C ASN A 107 -1.88 3.41 1.27
N ALA A 108 -0.89 3.88 0.50
CA ALA A 108 -0.90 3.74 -0.95
C ALA A 108 -0.90 2.27 -1.40
N LEU A 109 -0.08 1.44 -0.75
CA LEU A 109 -0.02 0.02 -1.05
C LEU A 109 -1.32 -0.71 -0.71
N ILE A 110 -1.90 -0.46 0.47
CA ILE A 110 -3.16 -1.09 0.89
C ILE A 110 -4.30 -0.72 -0.07
N LYS A 111 -4.38 0.54 -0.49
CA LYS A 111 -5.33 0.97 -1.51
C LYS A 111 -5.13 0.22 -2.82
N TYR A 112 -3.89 0.13 -3.30
CA TYR A 112 -3.55 -0.60 -4.53
C TYR A 112 -3.91 -2.09 -4.43
N LEU A 113 -3.62 -2.74 -3.31
CA LEU A 113 -4.01 -4.13 -3.06
C LEU A 113 -5.53 -4.32 -3.13
N LYS A 114 -6.31 -3.41 -2.53
CA LYS A 114 -7.78 -3.45 -2.59
C LYS A 114 -8.32 -3.34 -4.00
N GLU A 115 -7.76 -2.42 -4.79
CA GLU A 115 -8.18 -2.18 -6.18
C GLU A 115 -7.88 -3.37 -7.09
N ASN A 116 -6.93 -4.22 -6.72
CA ASN A 116 -6.49 -5.39 -7.49
C ASN A 116 -6.97 -6.73 -6.91
N GLN A 117 -7.97 -6.72 -6.03
CA GLN A 117 -8.58 -7.97 -5.58
C GLN A 117 -9.36 -8.63 -6.71
N ILE A 118 -9.22 -9.95 -6.81
CA ILE A 118 -9.92 -10.78 -7.79
C ILE A 118 -11.28 -11.17 -7.21
N LYS A 119 -12.34 -10.90 -7.95
CA LYS A 119 -13.71 -11.28 -7.58
C LYS A 119 -13.99 -12.72 -7.94
#